data_a5c9e5922186150aa28ee3da1cb6eae2
#
_entry.id   a5c9e5922186150aa28ee3da1cb6eae2
#
_cell.length_a   1.000
_cell.length_b   1.000
_cell.length_c   1.000
_cell.angle_alpha   90.00
_cell.angle_beta   90.00
_cell.angle_gamma   90.00
#
_symmetry.space_group_name_H-M   'P 1'
#
loop_
_entity.id
_entity.type
_entity.pdbx_description
1 polymer ?
#
loop_
_entity_poly.entity_id
_entity_poly.type
_entity_poly.pdbx_seq_one_letter_code
_entity_poly.pdbx_strand_id
1 'polypeptide(L)'
;MSSLTLDVESVSVAYSNGHRALHDATFHLKGGTICALVGVNGSGKSTLFKSIMGFVRPDRGAVRINGLPVRNALKENLVAYVPQSEEVDWQFPVNVTDVAMMGRYGSMSFLRIPRAADKAAVEESLKRVSMWDFRDRQIGELSGGQKKRVFLARALAQGARIILLDEPFTGVDVKTE
;
A
#
# COMPACT_ATOMS: atom_id res chain seq x y z
N MET A 1 15.12 2.62 -20.28
CA MET A 1 14.62 2.55 -18.89
C MET A 1 14.06 1.15 -18.69
N SER A 2 14.63 0.35 -17.78
CA SER A 2 14.10 -0.98 -17.49
C SER A 2 12.67 -0.84 -16.95
N SER A 3 11.73 -1.59 -17.54
CA SER A 3 10.36 -1.62 -17.04
C SER A 3 10.36 -2.20 -15.62
N LEU A 4 9.64 -1.54 -14.70
CA LEU A 4 9.44 -2.07 -13.35
C LEU A 4 8.88 -3.48 -13.43
N THR A 5 9.36 -4.39 -12.58
CA THR A 5 8.81 -5.76 -12.48
C THR A 5 8.49 -6.12 -11.04
N LEU A 6 7.50 -6.99 -10.87
CA LEU A 6 7.24 -7.74 -9.65
C LEU A 6 7.27 -9.23 -10.00
N ASP A 7 8.23 -9.93 -9.46
CA ASP A 7 8.47 -11.34 -9.72
C ASP A 7 8.21 -12.13 -8.43
N VAL A 8 7.29 -13.07 -8.48
CA VAL A 8 6.97 -14.03 -7.42
C VAL A 8 7.24 -15.42 -7.96
N GLU A 9 8.21 -16.12 -7.38
CA GLU A 9 8.75 -17.38 -7.88
C GLU A 9 8.57 -18.49 -6.84
N SER A 10 7.66 -19.42 -7.08
CA SER A 10 7.39 -20.62 -6.26
C SER A 10 7.25 -20.31 -4.76
N VAL A 11 6.59 -19.21 -4.44
CA VAL A 11 6.47 -18.73 -3.05
C VAL A 11 5.50 -19.59 -2.27
N SER A 12 5.99 -20.14 -1.16
CA SER A 12 5.19 -20.88 -0.18
C SER A 12 5.42 -20.33 1.21
N VAL A 13 4.34 -20.27 2.00
CA VAL A 13 4.35 -19.76 3.38
C VAL A 13 3.59 -20.69 4.29
N ALA A 14 4.26 -21.16 5.35
CA ALA A 14 3.64 -21.85 6.47
C ALA A 14 3.82 -21.04 7.76
N TYR A 15 2.77 -20.92 8.54
CA TYR A 15 2.83 -20.30 9.87
C TYR A 15 3.31 -21.28 10.94
N SER A 16 3.80 -20.79 12.06
CA SER A 16 4.34 -21.59 13.18
C SER A 16 3.36 -22.63 13.74
N ASN A 17 2.05 -22.43 13.53
CA ASN A 17 1.01 -23.39 13.90
C ASN A 17 0.84 -24.54 12.88
N GLY A 18 1.72 -24.65 11.87
CA GLY A 18 1.67 -25.66 10.82
C GLY A 18 0.68 -25.34 9.67
N HIS A 19 -0.09 -24.25 9.77
CA HIS A 19 -1.01 -23.86 8.70
C HIS A 19 -0.25 -23.34 7.48
N ARG A 20 -0.41 -24.00 6.34
CA ARG A 20 0.16 -23.57 5.06
C ARG A 20 -0.78 -22.57 4.39
N ALA A 21 -0.44 -21.29 4.47
CA ALA A 21 -1.29 -20.20 4.01
C ALA A 21 -1.09 -19.85 2.53
N LEU A 22 0.07 -20.21 1.96
CA LEU A 22 0.37 -20.00 0.54
C LEU A 22 1.17 -21.21 0.02
N HIS A 23 0.82 -21.68 -1.17
CA HIS A 23 1.46 -22.84 -1.79
C HIS A 23 1.85 -22.51 -3.23
N ASP A 24 3.16 -22.56 -3.52
CA ASP A 24 3.77 -22.47 -4.85
C ASP A 24 3.23 -21.34 -5.75
N ALA A 25 3.04 -20.14 -5.16
CA ALA A 25 2.57 -19.01 -5.93
C ALA A 25 3.66 -18.51 -6.88
N THR A 26 3.33 -18.44 -8.17
CA THR A 26 4.26 -17.99 -9.22
C THR A 26 3.54 -17.07 -10.19
N PHE A 27 4.05 -15.85 -10.36
CA PHE A 27 3.60 -14.91 -11.37
C PHE A 27 4.64 -13.80 -11.60
N HIS A 28 4.50 -13.12 -12.73
CA HIS A 28 5.33 -11.99 -13.13
C HIS A 28 4.44 -10.85 -13.60
N LEU A 29 4.65 -9.64 -13.06
CA LEU A 29 3.97 -8.42 -13.46
C LEU A 29 4.96 -7.40 -13.96
N LYS A 30 4.57 -6.67 -15.01
CA LYS A 30 5.34 -5.55 -15.57
C LYS A 30 4.72 -4.22 -15.15
N GLY A 31 5.54 -3.18 -15.08
CA GLY A 31 5.08 -1.81 -14.81
C GLY A 31 4.01 -1.37 -15.82
N GLY A 32 3.06 -0.55 -15.34
CA GLY A 32 1.92 -0.11 -16.13
C GLY A 32 0.76 -1.11 -16.19
N THR A 33 0.83 -2.22 -15.43
CA THR A 33 -0.23 -3.23 -15.34
C THR A 33 -1.09 -2.98 -14.09
N ILE A 34 -2.40 -3.10 -14.25
CA ILE A 34 -3.36 -3.24 -13.14
C ILE A 34 -3.70 -4.73 -13.03
N CYS A 35 -3.43 -5.32 -11.89
CA CYS A 35 -3.67 -6.74 -11.63
C CYS A 35 -4.63 -6.91 -10.45
N ALA A 36 -5.69 -7.69 -10.64
CA ALA A 36 -6.61 -8.07 -9.57
C ALA A 36 -6.27 -9.47 -9.05
N LEU A 37 -6.05 -9.59 -7.74
CA LEU A 37 -5.88 -10.86 -7.05
C LEU A 37 -7.24 -11.33 -6.51
N VAL A 38 -7.83 -12.33 -7.15
CA VAL A 38 -9.16 -12.85 -6.83
C VAL A 38 -9.03 -14.22 -6.14
N GLY A 39 -9.90 -14.48 -5.19
CA GLY A 39 -9.96 -15.76 -4.48
C GLY A 39 -10.85 -15.69 -3.25
N VAL A 40 -11.29 -16.83 -2.75
CA VAL A 40 -12.11 -16.95 -1.54
C VAL A 40 -11.36 -16.48 -0.29
N ASN A 41 -12.08 -16.20 0.79
CA ASN A 41 -11.44 -15.86 2.07
C ASN A 41 -10.58 -17.04 2.54
N GLY A 42 -9.40 -16.75 3.06
CA GLY A 42 -8.42 -17.77 3.45
C GLY A 42 -7.56 -18.34 2.31
N SER A 43 -7.73 -17.91 1.05
CA SER A 43 -6.93 -18.40 -0.09
C SER A 43 -5.47 -17.91 -0.12
N GLY A 44 -5.02 -17.16 0.88
CA GLY A 44 -3.64 -16.69 0.99
C GLY A 44 -3.36 -15.31 0.38
N LYS A 45 -4.38 -14.57 -0.10
CA LYS A 45 -4.22 -13.21 -0.70
C LYS A 45 -3.44 -12.26 0.21
N SER A 46 -3.89 -12.08 1.45
CA SER A 46 -3.22 -11.19 2.41
C SER A 46 -1.84 -11.71 2.82
N THR A 47 -1.64 -13.05 2.83
CA THR A 47 -0.31 -13.64 3.08
C THR A 47 0.65 -13.33 1.94
N LEU A 48 0.19 -13.38 0.69
CA LEU A 48 0.97 -12.98 -0.47
C LEU A 48 1.36 -11.49 -0.38
N PHE A 49 0.41 -10.59 -0.08
CA PHE A 49 0.70 -9.17 0.11
C PHE A 49 1.71 -8.95 1.25
N LYS A 50 1.54 -9.63 2.39
CA LYS A 50 2.49 -9.59 3.50
C LYS A 50 3.88 -10.07 3.09
N SER A 51 3.97 -11.07 2.19
CA SER A 51 5.27 -11.54 1.66
C SER A 51 5.92 -10.50 0.72
N ILE A 52 5.12 -9.84 -0.14
CA ILE A 52 5.62 -8.76 -1.01
C ILE A 52 6.05 -7.54 -0.18
N MET A 53 5.38 -7.28 0.95
CA MET A 53 5.76 -6.21 1.89
C MET A 53 6.86 -6.62 2.89
N GLY A 54 7.35 -7.85 2.82
CA GLY A 54 8.40 -8.33 3.71
C GLY A 54 7.97 -8.53 5.17
N PHE A 55 6.67 -8.47 5.47
CA PHE A 55 6.13 -8.76 6.81
C PHE A 55 6.16 -10.25 7.13
N VAL A 56 6.08 -11.07 6.10
CA VAL A 56 6.19 -12.53 6.20
C VAL A 56 7.29 -13.00 5.26
N ARG A 57 8.22 -13.80 5.78
CA ARG A 57 9.28 -14.41 4.97
C ARG A 57 8.77 -15.71 4.40
N PRO A 58 8.84 -15.93 3.07
CA PRO A 58 8.54 -17.22 2.47
C PRO A 58 9.46 -18.34 2.99
N ASP A 59 8.91 -19.54 3.19
CA ASP A 59 9.69 -20.73 3.51
C ASP A 59 10.39 -21.29 2.26
N ARG A 60 9.74 -21.10 1.09
CA ARG A 60 10.27 -21.48 -0.22
C ARG A 60 9.98 -20.38 -1.23
N GLY A 61 10.78 -20.36 -2.28
CA GLY A 61 10.66 -19.38 -3.34
C GLY A 61 11.20 -18.00 -2.96
N ALA A 62 10.95 -17.04 -3.81
CA ALA A 62 11.42 -15.66 -3.64
C ALA A 62 10.46 -14.65 -4.23
N VAL A 63 10.44 -13.45 -3.62
CA VAL A 63 9.82 -12.24 -4.19
C VAL A 63 10.92 -11.28 -4.54
N ARG A 64 10.88 -10.77 -5.78
CA ARG A 64 11.78 -9.73 -6.27
C ARG A 64 10.98 -8.56 -6.84
N ILE A 65 11.46 -7.37 -6.64
CA ILE A 65 10.86 -6.14 -7.15
C ILE A 65 11.94 -5.40 -7.91
N ASN A 66 11.74 -5.25 -9.22
CA ASN A 66 12.75 -4.69 -10.13
C ASN A 66 14.11 -5.42 -10.02
N GLY A 67 14.07 -6.76 -9.88
CA GLY A 67 15.23 -7.60 -9.66
C GLY A 67 15.81 -7.56 -8.24
N LEU A 68 15.38 -6.62 -7.38
CA LEU A 68 15.85 -6.46 -6.02
C LEU A 68 15.13 -7.39 -5.04
N PRO A 69 15.80 -7.92 -4.02
CA PRO A 69 15.13 -8.53 -2.88
C PRO A 69 14.18 -7.54 -2.21
N VAL A 70 13.04 -8.02 -1.67
CA VAL A 70 11.99 -7.21 -1.04
C VAL A 70 12.56 -6.16 -0.08
N ARG A 71 13.47 -6.55 0.80
CA ARG A 71 14.07 -5.64 1.79
C ARG A 71 14.75 -4.42 1.15
N ASN A 72 15.39 -4.60 0.02
CA ASN A 72 16.08 -3.52 -0.69
C ASN A 72 15.07 -2.64 -1.44
N ALA A 73 14.09 -3.24 -2.10
CA ALA A 73 13.02 -2.52 -2.79
C ALA A 73 12.20 -1.64 -1.83
N LEU A 74 11.94 -2.11 -0.61
CA LEU A 74 11.25 -1.33 0.42
C LEU A 74 12.10 -0.15 0.90
N LYS A 75 13.42 -0.30 1.04
CA LYS A 75 14.33 0.81 1.38
C LYS A 75 14.36 1.89 0.30
N GLU A 76 14.16 1.50 -0.95
CA GLU A 76 14.05 2.41 -2.10
C GLU A 76 12.63 2.99 -2.28
N ASN A 77 11.71 2.75 -1.33
CA ASN A 77 10.31 3.17 -1.39
C ASN A 77 9.57 2.72 -2.67
N LEU A 78 9.96 1.59 -3.27
CA LEU A 78 9.36 1.12 -4.53
C LEU A 78 7.92 0.61 -4.36
N VAL A 79 7.51 0.24 -3.14
CA VAL A 79 6.20 -0.35 -2.84
C VAL A 79 5.49 0.46 -1.77
N ALA A 80 4.23 0.78 -2.01
CA ALA A 80 3.29 1.29 -1.01
C ALA A 80 2.17 0.27 -0.79
N TYR A 81 1.65 0.23 0.44
CA TYR A 81 0.59 -0.68 0.84
C TYR A 81 -0.56 0.07 1.51
N VAL A 82 -1.75 -0.22 1.04
CA VAL A 82 -3.00 0.25 1.66
C VAL A 82 -3.74 -0.99 2.17
N PRO A 83 -3.76 -1.23 3.49
CA PRO A 83 -4.41 -2.39 4.08
C PRO A 83 -5.94 -2.30 4.03
N GLN A 84 -6.61 -3.44 4.19
CA GLN A 84 -8.07 -3.55 4.24
C GLN A 84 -8.68 -2.73 5.38
N SER A 85 -8.07 -2.82 6.56
CA SER A 85 -8.44 -2.04 7.74
C SER A 85 -7.21 -1.34 8.28
N GLU A 86 -7.33 -0.06 8.52
CA GLU A 86 -6.31 0.68 9.24
C GLU A 86 -6.70 0.62 10.74
N GLU A 87 -5.86 0.00 11.55
CA GLU A 87 -5.92 0.10 13.02
C GLU A 87 -5.43 1.49 13.43
N VAL A 88 -6.21 2.50 13.09
CA VAL A 88 -5.93 3.90 13.44
C VAL A 88 -6.90 4.32 14.52
N ASP A 89 -6.39 4.93 15.58
CA ASP A 89 -7.23 5.67 16.50
C ASP A 89 -7.82 6.89 15.79
N TRP A 90 -9.07 6.76 15.36
CA TRP A 90 -9.80 7.81 14.63
C TRP A 90 -10.07 9.06 15.48
N GLN A 91 -9.87 8.99 16.79
CA GLN A 91 -9.97 10.13 17.71
C GLN A 91 -8.67 10.93 17.79
N PHE A 92 -7.57 10.38 17.24
CA PHE A 92 -6.30 11.10 17.21
C PHE A 92 -6.44 12.37 16.34
N PRO A 93 -6.06 13.55 16.83
CA PRO A 93 -6.33 14.83 16.18
C PRO A 93 -5.35 15.13 15.03
N VAL A 94 -5.38 14.28 14.00
CA VAL A 94 -4.64 14.49 12.75
C VAL A 94 -5.59 14.89 11.63
N ASN A 95 -5.15 15.81 10.78
CA ASN A 95 -5.91 16.21 9.61
C ASN A 95 -5.54 15.37 8.38
N VAL A 96 -6.30 15.55 7.30
CA VAL A 96 -6.10 14.84 6.03
C VAL A 96 -4.69 15.09 5.44
N THR A 97 -4.19 16.32 5.53
CA THR A 97 -2.84 16.68 5.08
C THR A 97 -1.78 15.94 5.88
N ASP A 98 -1.94 15.81 7.19
CA ASP A 98 -0.98 15.11 8.06
C ASP A 98 -0.89 13.64 7.68
N VAL A 99 -2.02 12.98 7.46
CA VAL A 99 -2.07 11.57 7.05
C VAL A 99 -1.40 11.38 5.68
N ALA A 100 -1.69 12.22 4.71
CA ALA A 100 -1.04 12.15 3.39
C ALA A 100 0.48 12.43 3.49
N MET A 101 0.89 13.35 4.38
CA MET A 101 2.29 13.68 4.62
C MET A 101 3.10 12.53 5.23
N MET A 102 2.46 11.63 5.98
CA MET A 102 3.12 10.42 6.49
C MET A 102 3.72 9.57 5.35
N GLY A 103 3.13 9.62 4.14
CA GLY A 103 3.70 8.97 2.97
C GLY A 103 5.08 9.48 2.58
N ARG A 104 5.42 10.71 2.94
CA ARG A 104 6.71 11.34 2.63
C ARG A 104 7.80 11.04 3.65
N TYR A 105 7.47 10.50 4.81
CA TYR A 105 8.44 10.31 5.91
C TYR A 105 9.66 9.47 5.52
N GLY A 106 9.49 8.49 4.64
CA GLY A 106 10.59 7.65 4.15
C GLY A 106 11.60 8.40 3.26
N SER A 107 11.22 9.54 2.69
CA SER A 107 12.07 10.38 1.84
C SER A 107 12.59 11.65 2.53
N MET A 108 12.11 11.93 3.74
CA MET A 108 12.53 13.10 4.52
C MET A 108 13.84 12.86 5.26
N SER A 109 14.52 13.95 5.64
CA SER A 109 15.66 13.92 6.55
C SER A 109 15.26 13.45 7.95
N PHE A 110 16.26 13.22 8.81
CA PHE A 110 16.06 12.78 10.21
C PHE A 110 15.08 13.68 11.00
N LEU A 111 15.11 14.98 10.77
CA LEU A 111 14.20 15.94 11.45
C LEU A 111 12.77 15.92 10.91
N ARG A 112 12.49 15.18 9.85
CA ARG A 112 11.17 15.08 9.20
C ARG A 112 10.48 16.43 8.93
N ILE A 113 11.26 17.47 8.61
CA ILE A 113 10.73 18.77 8.24
C ILE A 113 10.32 18.74 6.77
N PRO A 114 9.02 18.94 6.44
CA PRO A 114 8.54 18.91 5.07
C PRO A 114 9.13 20.04 4.23
N ARG A 115 9.70 19.70 3.09
CA ARG A 115 10.20 20.65 2.09
C ARG A 115 9.08 21.01 1.10
N ALA A 116 9.30 22.01 0.26
CA ALA A 116 8.36 22.41 -0.78
C ALA A 116 7.95 21.23 -1.70
N ALA A 117 8.90 20.38 -2.05
CA ALA A 117 8.64 19.18 -2.86
C ALA A 117 7.71 18.16 -2.15
N ASP A 118 7.83 18.01 -0.82
CA ASP A 118 6.96 17.10 -0.07
C ASP A 118 5.53 17.65 0.00
N LYS A 119 5.38 18.97 0.22
CA LYS A 119 4.08 19.64 0.21
C LYS A 119 3.41 19.54 -1.15
N ALA A 120 4.15 19.77 -2.24
CA ALA A 120 3.63 19.63 -3.61
C ALA A 120 3.19 18.21 -3.92
N ALA A 121 3.96 17.18 -3.51
CA ALA A 121 3.58 15.78 -3.70
C ALA A 121 2.30 15.42 -2.93
N VAL A 122 2.11 15.93 -1.72
CA VAL A 122 0.90 15.74 -0.91
C VAL A 122 -0.30 16.42 -1.57
N GLU A 123 -0.15 17.68 -1.99
CA GLU A 123 -1.21 18.41 -2.69
C GLU A 123 -1.66 17.69 -3.96
N GLU A 124 -0.71 17.27 -4.80
CA GLU A 124 -1.02 16.51 -6.01
C GLU A 124 -1.76 15.21 -5.68
N SER A 125 -1.27 14.45 -4.69
CA SER A 125 -1.87 13.19 -4.29
C SER A 125 -3.30 13.36 -3.78
N LEU A 126 -3.56 14.37 -2.96
CA LEU A 126 -4.91 14.68 -2.46
C LEU A 126 -5.85 15.15 -3.59
N LYS A 127 -5.36 15.92 -4.55
CA LYS A 127 -6.13 16.31 -5.74
C LYS A 127 -6.51 15.10 -6.58
N ARG A 128 -5.58 14.16 -6.81
CA ARG A 128 -5.83 12.93 -7.60
C ARG A 128 -6.92 12.04 -7.03
N VAL A 129 -7.12 12.06 -5.72
CA VAL A 129 -8.18 11.29 -5.05
C VAL A 129 -9.40 12.13 -4.66
N SER A 130 -9.49 13.39 -5.13
CA SER A 130 -10.58 14.35 -4.84
C SER A 130 -10.77 14.60 -3.34
N MET A 131 -9.66 14.73 -2.61
CA MET A 131 -9.66 14.98 -1.17
C MET A 131 -9.00 16.32 -0.78
N TRP A 132 -8.58 17.12 -1.75
CA TRP A 132 -7.90 18.40 -1.49
C TRP A 132 -8.75 19.40 -0.70
N ASP A 133 -10.05 19.49 -1.00
CA ASP A 133 -10.96 20.40 -0.31
C ASP A 133 -11.23 20.02 1.16
N PHE A 134 -10.86 18.77 1.52
CA PHE A 134 -10.97 18.24 2.88
C PHE A 134 -9.63 18.27 3.64
N ARG A 135 -8.58 18.84 3.07
CA ARG A 135 -7.18 18.74 3.55
C ARG A 135 -6.99 19.16 5.02
N ASP A 136 -7.78 20.12 5.50
CA ASP A 136 -7.70 20.68 6.84
C ASP A 136 -8.67 20.01 7.83
N ARG A 137 -9.54 19.10 7.35
CA ARG A 137 -10.48 18.35 8.22
C ARG A 137 -9.76 17.26 9.00
N GLN A 138 -10.25 16.98 10.18
CA GLN A 138 -9.78 15.84 10.97
C GLN A 138 -10.17 14.53 10.28
N ILE A 139 -9.26 13.53 10.33
CA ILE A 139 -9.50 12.23 9.70
C ILE A 139 -10.72 11.51 10.28
N GLY A 140 -11.01 11.73 11.58
CA GLY A 140 -12.15 11.16 12.28
C GLY A 140 -13.51 11.57 11.71
N GLU A 141 -13.61 12.79 11.17
CA GLU A 141 -14.85 13.38 10.63
C GLU A 141 -15.22 12.85 9.24
N LEU A 142 -14.34 12.10 8.60
CA LEU A 142 -14.53 11.61 7.24
C LEU A 142 -15.36 10.32 7.21
N SER A 143 -16.14 10.15 6.13
CA SER A 143 -16.79 8.87 5.83
C SER A 143 -15.74 7.77 5.56
N GLY A 144 -16.12 6.49 5.69
CA GLY A 144 -15.23 5.37 5.42
C GLY A 144 -14.61 5.41 4.02
N GLY A 145 -15.38 5.78 2.99
CA GLY A 145 -14.88 5.93 1.64
C GLY A 145 -13.91 7.12 1.49
N GLN A 146 -14.14 8.23 2.21
CA GLN A 146 -13.22 9.36 2.23
C GLN A 146 -11.91 8.98 2.94
N LYS A 147 -11.96 8.27 4.07
CA LYS A 147 -10.79 7.74 4.77
C LYS A 147 -9.94 6.88 3.83
N LYS A 148 -10.54 5.91 3.13
CA LYS A 148 -9.82 5.07 2.14
C LYS A 148 -9.12 5.91 1.06
N ARG A 149 -9.76 6.95 0.55
CA ARG A 149 -9.14 7.86 -0.42
C ARG A 149 -7.95 8.62 0.18
N VAL A 150 -8.01 9.04 1.44
CA VAL A 150 -6.87 9.69 2.11
C VAL A 150 -5.68 8.73 2.27
N PHE A 151 -5.94 7.46 2.62
CA PHE A 151 -4.87 6.45 2.68
C PHE A 151 -4.28 6.12 1.31
N LEU A 152 -5.11 6.16 0.26
CA LEU A 152 -4.59 6.07 -1.11
C LEU A 152 -3.73 7.30 -1.45
N ALA A 153 -4.14 8.51 -1.05
CA ALA A 153 -3.31 9.71 -1.23
C ALA A 153 -1.96 9.57 -0.50
N ARG A 154 -1.93 9.02 0.72
CA ARG A 154 -0.69 8.72 1.46
C ARG A 154 0.23 7.80 0.65
N ALA A 155 -0.32 6.73 0.07
CA ALA A 155 0.45 5.81 -0.77
C ALA A 155 0.97 6.46 -2.05
N LEU A 156 0.16 7.32 -2.69
CA LEU A 156 0.57 8.10 -3.86
C LEU A 156 1.66 9.12 -3.51
N ALA A 157 1.52 9.83 -2.38
CA ALA A 157 2.50 10.81 -1.91
C ALA A 157 3.86 10.17 -1.62
N GLN A 158 3.91 8.89 -1.23
CA GLN A 158 5.16 8.14 -1.07
C GLN A 158 5.98 8.10 -2.37
N GLY A 159 5.32 8.22 -3.54
CA GLY A 159 5.97 8.12 -4.83
C GLY A 159 6.36 6.69 -5.20
N ALA A 160 5.74 5.70 -4.57
CA ALA A 160 5.96 4.29 -4.86
C ALA A 160 5.58 3.94 -6.30
N ARG A 161 6.29 3.01 -6.89
CA ARG A 161 6.08 2.54 -8.27
C ARG A 161 5.13 1.34 -8.34
N ILE A 162 4.91 0.67 -7.22
CA ILE A 162 3.92 -0.40 -7.01
C ILE A 162 3.03 0.00 -5.85
N ILE A 163 1.73 -0.08 -6.03
CA ILE A 163 0.75 0.12 -4.97
C ILE A 163 -0.03 -1.18 -4.80
N LEU A 164 0.00 -1.73 -3.60
CA LEU A 164 -0.79 -2.88 -3.19
C LEU A 164 -2.02 -2.38 -2.44
N LEU A 165 -3.21 -2.74 -2.93
CA LEU A 165 -4.49 -2.40 -2.32
C LEU A 165 -5.14 -3.69 -1.82
N ASP A 166 -5.29 -3.84 -0.50
CA ASP A 166 -5.95 -5.00 0.09
C ASP A 166 -7.43 -4.68 0.31
N GLU A 167 -8.30 -5.35 -0.44
CA GLU A 167 -9.77 -5.16 -0.45
C GLU A 167 -10.22 -3.68 -0.54
N PRO A 168 -9.83 -2.94 -1.58
CA PRO A 168 -10.08 -1.50 -1.67
C PRO A 168 -11.56 -1.12 -1.71
N PHE A 169 -12.46 -2.06 -2.05
CA PHE A 169 -13.90 -1.82 -2.25
C PHE A 169 -14.79 -2.29 -1.08
N THR A 170 -14.25 -2.89 -0.02
CA THR A 170 -15.04 -3.23 1.17
C THR A 170 -15.62 -1.98 1.81
N GLY A 171 -16.97 -1.95 1.98
CA GLY A 171 -17.68 -0.81 2.57
C GLY A 171 -17.92 0.39 1.63
N VAL A 172 -17.74 0.22 0.34
CA VAL A 172 -18.31 1.12 -0.66
C VAL A 172 -19.70 0.59 -1.01
N ASP A 173 -20.75 1.29 -0.58
CA ASP A 173 -22.10 1.03 -1.07
C ASP A 173 -22.11 1.23 -2.59
N VAL A 174 -22.14 0.14 -3.32
CA VAL A 174 -22.47 0.18 -4.75
C VAL A 174 -23.97 0.53 -4.78
N LYS A 175 -24.29 1.81 -4.92
CA LYS A 175 -25.64 2.17 -5.36
C LYS A 175 -25.81 1.55 -6.74
N THR A 176 -26.55 0.46 -6.78
CA THR A 176 -27.08 -0.09 -8.02
C THR A 176 -28.11 0.91 -8.51
N GLU A 177 -27.78 1.73 -9.51
CA GLU A 177 -28.75 2.36 -10.39
C GLU A 177 -29.14 1.37 -11.49
#